data_1b22c3f80096e3bf31945414cc70c48e
#
_entry.id   1b22c3f80096e3bf31945414cc70c48e
#
_cell.length_a   1.000
_cell.length_b   1.000
_cell.length_c   1.000
_cell.angle_alpha   90.00
_cell.angle_beta   90.00
_cell.angle_gamma   90.00
#
_symmetry.space_group_name_H-M   'P 1'
#
loop_
_entity.id
_entity.type
_entity.pdbx_description
1 polymer ?
#
loop_
_entity_poly.entity_id
_entity_poly.type
_entity_poly.pdbx_seq_one_letter_code
_entity_poly.pdbx_strand_id
1 'polypeptide(L)'
;MVNSIIEYRLGLSKIPKDGAVLDIFYNKNETVSPISSLVPVNRYDFVSVTDETVYLDIQKMMTRMQATDLLWDTFNVFKIYIYLPDALLNSKQGLLEFVMSSFTQAFLSNIYKTQNKIIITHSGKENNRVKNCISMIEKVQVARLFSMLPANIATPEKIAKRIQAIFNKVPRVTTRLLTETYLKQHHFNLILSVNQGSKNKSCMLVIERKTNSKQPTVCVVGKGITFDSGGLAIKPLRYMKDMKYDKIGAISGAMALLHLIELKSTKHLNLIGIFPFAENLISSKSIRPGDVIKSHLGKTVEVSNPDAEGRLILADALSYAHKYEPNLLIDIATLTGHAESISCWHKGYYYAVPENLKRLTETATNNIGERMIPMPTWDEYREVLQSPVADLINDSDVCDDSTSAALFLKEFIPKDSDWLHIDLAHEQDNHIPNGAGIRSIIEIVEQTYGKKK
;
A
#
# COMPACT_ATOMS: atom_id res chain seq x y z
N MET A 1 -16.23 -6.67 10.92
CA MET A 1 -16.60 -6.96 9.52
C MET A 1 -16.76 -5.63 8.84
N VAL A 2 -15.94 -5.33 7.86
CA VAL A 2 -16.26 -4.24 6.92
C VAL A 2 -17.31 -4.85 6.01
N ASN A 3 -18.59 -4.56 6.23
CA ASN A 3 -19.61 -4.83 5.22
C ASN A 3 -19.16 -4.09 3.97
N SER A 4 -19.29 -4.68 2.77
CA SER A 4 -18.93 -4.01 1.53
C SER A 4 -19.67 -2.67 1.50
N ILE A 5 -18.89 -1.58 1.50
CA ILE A 5 -19.43 -0.23 1.57
C ILE A 5 -19.75 0.24 0.15
N ILE A 6 -19.20 -0.45 -0.85
CA ILE A 6 -19.45 -0.21 -2.26
C ILE A 6 -20.25 -1.36 -2.82
N GLU A 7 -21.40 -1.07 -3.41
CA GLU A 7 -22.24 -2.02 -4.11
C GLU A 7 -22.27 -1.66 -5.60
N TYR A 8 -21.98 -2.66 -6.43
CA TYR A 8 -22.07 -2.53 -7.87
C TYR A 8 -23.40 -3.09 -8.37
N ARG A 9 -24.18 -2.27 -9.06
CA ARG A 9 -25.46 -2.69 -9.67
C ARG A 9 -25.50 -2.39 -11.16
N LEU A 10 -26.04 -3.31 -11.92
CA LEU A 10 -26.26 -3.15 -13.37
C LEU A 10 -27.62 -2.51 -13.64
N GLY A 11 -27.64 -1.58 -14.61
CA GLY A 11 -28.86 -1.22 -15.34
C GLY A 11 -29.98 -0.60 -14.51
N LEU A 12 -29.72 0.41 -13.70
CA LEU A 12 -30.81 1.20 -13.14
C LEU A 12 -31.44 2.06 -14.23
N SER A 13 -32.59 1.62 -14.72
CA SER A 13 -33.44 2.40 -15.65
C SER A 13 -34.28 3.47 -14.94
N LYS A 14 -34.33 3.46 -13.59
CA LYS A 14 -35.04 4.43 -12.75
C LYS A 14 -34.28 4.65 -11.45
N ILE A 15 -34.28 5.90 -10.99
CA ILE A 15 -33.72 6.32 -9.70
C ILE A 15 -34.50 5.69 -8.56
N PRO A 16 -33.86 4.99 -7.61
CA PRO A 16 -34.54 4.49 -6.41
C PRO A 16 -35.04 5.64 -5.56
N LYS A 17 -36.22 5.52 -4.97
CA LYS A 17 -36.84 6.55 -4.12
C LYS A 17 -36.12 6.78 -2.77
N ASP A 18 -35.11 5.97 -2.45
CA ASP A 18 -34.46 5.92 -1.14
C ASP A 18 -32.99 6.42 -1.16
N GLY A 19 -32.61 7.20 -2.14
CA GLY A 19 -31.25 7.77 -2.21
C GLY A 19 -31.05 8.85 -3.25
N ALA A 20 -30.07 9.72 -3.05
CA ALA A 20 -29.63 10.68 -4.04
C ALA A 20 -28.85 9.99 -5.15
N VAL A 21 -29.06 10.39 -6.40
CA VAL A 21 -28.30 9.89 -7.55
C VAL A 21 -27.26 10.92 -7.95
N LEU A 22 -26.03 10.49 -8.02
CA LEU A 22 -24.93 11.28 -8.53
C LEU A 22 -24.67 10.87 -9.97
N ASP A 23 -25.18 11.67 -10.92
CA ASP A 23 -24.88 11.51 -12.32
C ASP A 23 -23.58 12.24 -12.65
N ILE A 24 -22.63 11.49 -13.17
CA ILE A 24 -21.32 11.99 -13.53
C ILE A 24 -21.27 12.17 -15.05
N PHE A 25 -21.25 13.40 -15.51
CA PHE A 25 -21.16 13.73 -16.94
C PHE A 25 -19.71 14.01 -17.32
N TYR A 26 -19.22 13.27 -18.29
CA TYR A 26 -17.97 13.58 -18.98
C TYR A 26 -18.30 14.39 -20.24
N ASN A 27 -18.00 15.69 -20.22
CA ASN A 27 -18.26 16.55 -21.37
C ASN A 27 -17.05 16.60 -22.30
N LYS A 28 -17.17 15.89 -23.41
CA LYS A 28 -16.37 16.14 -24.62
C LYS A 28 -17.32 16.74 -25.64
N ASN A 29 -17.59 18.05 -25.55
CA ASN A 29 -18.35 18.86 -26.56
C ASN A 29 -19.89 18.69 -26.60
N GLU A 30 -20.58 18.37 -25.53
CA GLU A 30 -22.04 18.49 -25.51
C GLU A 30 -22.52 19.54 -24.53
N THR A 31 -23.33 20.48 -25.01
CA THR A 31 -24.00 21.48 -24.20
C THR A 31 -25.08 20.85 -23.34
N VAL A 32 -24.82 20.76 -22.06
CA VAL A 32 -25.85 20.39 -21.08
C VAL A 32 -26.77 21.60 -20.89
N SER A 33 -28.07 21.41 -21.08
CA SER A 33 -29.08 22.43 -20.78
C SER A 33 -28.99 22.83 -19.31
N PRO A 34 -29.05 24.12 -18.99
CA PRO A 34 -28.98 24.57 -17.60
C PRO A 34 -30.25 24.12 -16.87
N ILE A 35 -30.12 23.24 -15.92
CA ILE A 35 -31.18 22.99 -14.95
C ILE A 35 -31.10 24.11 -13.93
N SER A 36 -32.06 24.97 -13.99
CA SER A 36 -32.22 26.16 -13.17
C SER A 36 -32.68 25.78 -11.77
N SER A 37 -32.03 26.39 -10.80
CA SER A 37 -32.50 26.77 -9.45
C SER A 37 -32.36 25.75 -8.32
N LEU A 38 -31.81 26.28 -7.24
CA LEU A 38 -32.07 26.04 -5.83
C LEU A 38 -30.93 25.46 -4.96
N VAL A 39 -29.68 25.77 -5.23
CA VAL A 39 -28.67 25.82 -4.13
C VAL A 39 -27.68 26.92 -4.47
N PRO A 40 -27.20 27.75 -3.51
CA PRO A 40 -26.18 28.74 -3.78
C PRO A 40 -24.86 28.01 -4.08
N VAL A 41 -24.61 27.78 -5.35
CA VAL A 41 -23.44 27.08 -5.91
C VAL A 41 -22.17 27.94 -5.89
N ASN A 42 -22.11 28.94 -5.03
CA ASN A 42 -21.05 29.97 -4.99
C ASN A 42 -19.68 29.46 -4.52
N ARG A 43 -19.55 28.19 -4.18
CA ARG A 43 -18.24 27.59 -3.80
C ARG A 43 -17.65 26.62 -4.82
N TYR A 44 -18.47 26.01 -5.69
CA TYR A 44 -17.99 24.92 -6.55
C TYR A 44 -18.75 24.88 -7.88
N ASP A 45 -18.13 25.35 -8.94
CA ASP A 45 -18.69 25.46 -10.29
C ASP A 45 -18.82 24.12 -11.05
N PHE A 46 -18.50 23.00 -10.40
CA PHE A 46 -18.57 21.64 -10.94
C PHE A 46 -19.67 20.77 -10.31
N VAL A 47 -20.46 21.33 -9.39
CA VAL A 47 -21.56 20.62 -8.75
C VAL A 47 -22.88 21.31 -9.05
N SER A 48 -23.86 20.55 -9.50
CA SER A 48 -25.26 21.01 -9.54
C SER A 48 -26.15 19.98 -8.83
N VAL A 49 -27.16 20.47 -8.12
CA VAL A 49 -28.08 19.65 -7.33
C VAL A 49 -29.50 19.93 -7.76
N THR A 50 -30.24 18.88 -8.08
CA THR A 50 -31.71 18.92 -8.25
C THR A 50 -32.33 18.01 -7.21
N ASP A 51 -33.60 18.15 -6.88
CA ASP A 51 -34.33 17.56 -5.76
C ASP A 51 -33.75 16.29 -5.08
N GLU A 52 -33.15 15.36 -5.81
CA GLU A 52 -32.50 14.13 -5.28
C GLU A 52 -31.27 13.74 -6.07
N THR A 53 -30.80 14.57 -7.04
CA THR A 53 -29.68 14.24 -7.92
C THR A 53 -28.58 15.27 -7.84
N VAL A 54 -27.36 14.81 -7.65
CA VAL A 54 -26.15 15.63 -7.64
C VAL A 54 -25.38 15.35 -8.93
N TYR A 55 -25.11 16.40 -9.68
CA TYR A 55 -24.34 16.33 -10.93
C TYR A 55 -22.91 16.82 -10.65
N LEU A 56 -21.91 16.06 -11.04
CA LEU A 56 -20.51 16.44 -10.94
C LEU A 56 -19.88 16.56 -12.33
N ASP A 57 -19.30 17.71 -12.63
CA ASP A 57 -18.42 17.87 -13.78
C ASP A 57 -17.04 17.27 -13.44
N ILE A 58 -16.79 16.07 -13.93
CA ILE A 58 -15.57 15.31 -13.62
C ILE A 58 -14.33 16.05 -14.12
N GLN A 59 -14.39 16.70 -15.26
CA GLN A 59 -13.24 17.39 -15.82
C GLN A 59 -12.81 18.57 -14.96
N LYS A 60 -13.76 19.29 -14.40
CA LYS A 60 -13.50 20.36 -13.40
C LYS A 60 -13.10 19.79 -12.05
N MET A 61 -13.67 18.65 -11.65
CA MET A 61 -13.36 17.97 -10.39
C MET A 61 -11.94 17.39 -10.37
N MET A 62 -11.47 16.80 -11.47
CA MET A 62 -10.11 16.26 -11.57
C MET A 62 -9.03 17.35 -11.46
N THR A 63 -9.37 18.60 -11.78
CA THR A 63 -8.47 19.74 -11.62
C THR A 63 -8.50 20.36 -10.22
N ARG A 64 -9.46 19.98 -9.36
CA ARG A 64 -9.63 20.51 -8.00
C ARG A 64 -9.95 19.38 -7.02
N MET A 65 -8.97 18.92 -6.27
CA MET A 65 -9.05 17.79 -5.30
C MET A 65 -9.99 18.01 -4.08
N GLN A 66 -10.87 19.01 -4.09
CA GLN A 66 -11.74 19.42 -2.97
C GLN A 66 -13.19 18.92 -3.07
N ALA A 67 -13.55 18.19 -4.12
CA ALA A 67 -14.94 17.79 -4.36
C ALA A 67 -15.53 16.82 -3.33
N THR A 68 -14.66 16.07 -2.65
CA THR A 68 -15.08 15.04 -1.69
C THR A 68 -15.62 15.59 -0.40
N ASP A 69 -15.08 16.72 0.09
CA ASP A 69 -15.54 17.36 1.33
C ASP A 69 -16.96 17.92 1.17
N LEU A 70 -17.30 18.41 -0.03
CA LEU A 70 -18.60 18.96 -0.32
C LEU A 70 -19.72 17.93 -0.27
N LEU A 71 -19.49 16.73 -0.78
CA LEU A 71 -20.50 15.67 -0.85
C LEU A 71 -20.99 15.24 0.53
N TRP A 72 -20.10 15.25 1.52
CA TRP A 72 -20.45 14.80 2.86
C TRP A 72 -20.98 15.89 3.78
N ASP A 73 -20.56 17.13 3.60
CA ASP A 73 -21.06 18.26 4.37
C ASP A 73 -22.47 18.70 3.92
N THR A 74 -22.81 18.44 2.66
CA THR A 74 -24.07 18.89 2.06
C THR A 74 -25.21 17.86 2.19
N PHE A 75 -24.87 16.55 2.29
CA PHE A 75 -25.87 15.48 2.23
C PHE A 75 -25.81 14.54 3.43
N ASN A 76 -26.84 14.60 4.27
CA ASN A 76 -27.11 13.59 5.28
C ASN A 76 -27.73 12.34 4.63
N VAL A 77 -27.08 11.78 3.61
CA VAL A 77 -27.64 10.73 2.76
C VAL A 77 -27.08 9.37 3.17
N PHE A 78 -27.94 8.38 3.33
CA PHE A 78 -27.58 7.01 3.67
C PHE A 78 -27.03 6.20 2.48
N LYS A 79 -27.31 6.64 1.25
CA LYS A 79 -26.86 5.98 0.01
C LYS A 79 -26.52 7.00 -1.06
N ILE A 80 -25.38 6.83 -1.71
CA ILE A 80 -24.95 7.64 -2.85
C ILE A 80 -24.89 6.72 -4.07
N TYR A 81 -25.61 7.09 -5.12
CA TYR A 81 -25.59 6.41 -6.40
C TYR A 81 -24.69 7.16 -7.37
N ILE A 82 -23.76 6.44 -8.00
CA ILE A 82 -22.85 7.02 -8.97
C ILE A 82 -23.07 6.30 -10.30
N TYR A 83 -23.41 7.08 -11.30
CA TYR A 83 -23.49 6.62 -12.67
C TYR A 83 -22.17 6.88 -13.39
N LEU A 84 -21.59 5.83 -13.98
CA LEU A 84 -20.36 5.91 -14.75
C LEU A 84 -20.68 5.97 -16.25
N PRO A 85 -20.38 7.07 -16.97
CA PRO A 85 -20.56 7.15 -18.41
C PRO A 85 -19.57 6.22 -19.13
N ASP A 86 -19.99 5.71 -20.30
CA ASP A 86 -19.20 4.77 -21.11
C ASP A 86 -17.81 5.28 -21.49
N ALA A 87 -17.64 6.60 -21.64
CA ALA A 87 -16.35 7.22 -21.93
C ALA A 87 -15.32 6.98 -20.82
N LEU A 88 -15.74 6.99 -19.54
CA LEU A 88 -14.86 6.68 -18.40
C LEU A 88 -14.53 5.19 -18.30
N LEU A 89 -15.46 4.32 -18.70
CA LEU A 89 -15.24 2.88 -18.67
C LEU A 89 -14.14 2.43 -19.61
N ASN A 90 -13.83 3.23 -20.64
CA ASN A 90 -12.79 2.96 -21.63
C ASN A 90 -11.41 3.51 -21.23
N SER A 91 -11.33 4.40 -20.24
CA SER A 91 -10.07 4.95 -19.72
C SER A 91 -9.68 4.25 -18.42
N LYS A 92 -8.60 3.46 -18.44
CA LYS A 92 -8.09 2.78 -17.23
C LYS A 92 -7.68 3.78 -16.16
N GLN A 93 -6.95 4.81 -16.55
CA GLN A 93 -6.46 5.87 -15.67
C GLN A 93 -7.61 6.75 -15.15
N GLY A 94 -8.48 7.23 -16.04
CA GLY A 94 -9.59 8.11 -15.66
C GLY A 94 -10.57 7.46 -14.68
N LEU A 95 -10.90 6.17 -14.87
CA LEU A 95 -11.77 5.44 -13.96
C LEU A 95 -11.12 5.27 -12.58
N LEU A 96 -9.83 4.93 -12.53
CA LEU A 96 -9.08 4.75 -11.28
C LEU A 96 -8.93 6.07 -10.52
N GLU A 97 -8.49 7.12 -11.18
CA GLU A 97 -8.33 8.45 -10.58
C GLU A 97 -9.65 8.99 -10.07
N PHE A 98 -10.70 8.83 -10.85
CA PHE A 98 -12.04 9.25 -10.47
C PHE A 98 -12.53 8.54 -9.20
N VAL A 99 -12.55 7.21 -9.22
CA VAL A 99 -13.04 6.44 -8.07
C VAL A 99 -12.14 6.63 -6.85
N MET A 100 -10.83 6.75 -7.04
CA MET A 100 -9.89 7.01 -5.94
C MET A 100 -10.03 8.41 -5.35
N SER A 101 -10.08 9.47 -6.17
CA SER A 101 -10.14 10.84 -5.68
C SER A 101 -11.49 11.19 -5.04
N SER A 102 -12.58 10.74 -5.66
CA SER A 102 -13.94 11.09 -5.23
C SER A 102 -14.32 10.49 -3.87
N PHE A 103 -13.75 9.34 -3.50
CA PHE A 103 -14.17 8.60 -2.30
C PHE A 103 -13.17 8.62 -1.17
N THR A 104 -11.97 9.12 -1.41
CA THR A 104 -10.86 8.88 -0.51
C THR A 104 -10.99 9.61 0.83
N GLN A 105 -11.32 10.88 0.85
CA GLN A 105 -11.40 11.67 2.10
C GLN A 105 -12.74 11.55 2.80
N ALA A 106 -13.83 11.70 2.06
CA ALA A 106 -15.18 11.66 2.60
C ALA A 106 -15.52 10.33 3.28
N PHE A 107 -15.00 9.25 2.75
CA PHE A 107 -15.27 7.92 3.24
C PHE A 107 -14.66 7.63 4.63
N LEU A 108 -13.43 8.06 4.87
CA LEU A 108 -12.77 7.81 6.16
C LEU A 108 -13.33 8.63 7.30
N SER A 109 -13.72 9.88 7.05
CA SER A 109 -14.33 10.75 8.08
C SER A 109 -15.67 10.22 8.58
N ASN A 110 -16.38 9.45 7.76
CA ASN A 110 -17.71 8.93 8.05
C ASN A 110 -17.77 7.45 8.45
N ILE A 111 -16.75 6.65 8.21
CA ILE A 111 -16.71 5.23 8.61
C ILE A 111 -16.97 5.03 10.10
N TYR A 112 -16.58 5.99 10.94
CA TYR A 112 -16.81 5.93 12.38
C TYR A 112 -18.18 6.44 12.82
N LYS A 113 -18.94 7.13 11.94
CA LYS A 113 -20.17 7.81 12.32
C LYS A 113 -21.43 7.31 11.61
N THR A 114 -21.35 6.78 10.39
CA THR A 114 -22.52 6.41 9.59
C THR A 114 -22.29 5.14 8.77
N GLN A 115 -23.37 4.35 8.55
CA GLN A 115 -23.36 3.18 7.66
C GLN A 115 -23.70 3.60 6.22
N ASN A 116 -23.05 4.59 5.68
CA ASN A 116 -23.32 5.07 4.33
C ASN A 116 -22.90 4.03 3.27
N LYS A 117 -23.71 3.85 2.26
CA LYS A 117 -23.48 2.92 1.16
C LYS A 117 -23.33 3.66 -0.15
N ILE A 118 -22.25 3.35 -0.88
CA ILE A 118 -22.01 3.89 -2.22
C ILE A 118 -22.41 2.83 -3.23
N ILE A 119 -23.25 3.19 -4.19
CA ILE A 119 -23.72 2.31 -5.24
C ILE A 119 -23.22 2.85 -6.57
N ILE A 120 -22.34 2.09 -7.24
CA ILE A 120 -21.83 2.43 -8.56
C ILE A 120 -22.65 1.70 -9.61
N THR A 121 -23.15 2.42 -10.58
CA THR A 121 -23.94 1.87 -11.68
C THR A 121 -23.46 2.41 -13.05
N HIS A 122 -23.74 1.72 -14.13
CA HIS A 122 -23.55 2.18 -15.49
C HIS A 122 -24.59 1.58 -16.43
N SER A 123 -24.77 2.20 -17.62
CA SER A 123 -25.60 1.66 -18.69
C SER A 123 -24.88 0.51 -19.41
N GLY A 124 -25.44 -0.65 -19.49
CA GLY A 124 -24.88 -1.73 -20.32
C GLY A 124 -24.65 -3.04 -19.58
N LYS A 125 -23.90 -3.94 -20.24
CA LYS A 125 -23.56 -5.26 -19.70
C LYS A 125 -22.49 -5.15 -18.62
N GLU A 126 -22.48 -6.10 -17.70
CA GLU A 126 -21.50 -6.21 -16.63
C GLU A 126 -20.06 -6.00 -17.12
N ASN A 127 -19.38 -5.02 -16.54
CA ASN A 127 -18.01 -4.66 -16.92
C ASN A 127 -17.01 -5.17 -15.86
N ASN A 128 -16.20 -6.16 -16.26
CA ASN A 128 -15.18 -6.73 -15.39
C ASN A 128 -14.11 -5.72 -14.95
N ARG A 129 -13.83 -4.68 -15.75
CA ARG A 129 -12.88 -3.62 -15.39
C ARG A 129 -13.40 -2.81 -14.21
N VAL A 130 -14.67 -2.43 -14.23
CA VAL A 130 -15.32 -1.71 -13.12
C VAL A 130 -15.31 -2.56 -11.86
N LYS A 131 -15.66 -3.85 -11.96
CA LYS A 131 -15.61 -4.77 -10.80
C LYS A 131 -14.23 -4.89 -10.20
N ASN A 132 -13.21 -5.06 -11.03
CA ASN A 132 -11.83 -5.16 -10.57
C ASN A 132 -11.37 -3.84 -9.92
N CYS A 133 -11.74 -2.69 -10.49
CA CYS A 133 -11.44 -1.38 -9.92
C CYS A 133 -12.09 -1.21 -8.54
N ILE A 134 -13.37 -1.52 -8.40
CA ILE A 134 -14.10 -1.46 -7.12
C ILE A 134 -13.45 -2.38 -6.09
N SER A 135 -13.19 -3.63 -6.47
CA SER A 135 -12.51 -4.59 -5.59
C SER A 135 -11.14 -4.09 -5.12
N MET A 136 -10.36 -3.47 -6.00
CA MET A 136 -9.07 -2.87 -5.64
C MET A 136 -9.24 -1.72 -4.66
N ILE A 137 -10.22 -0.84 -4.89
CA ILE A 137 -10.50 0.29 -4.01
C ILE A 137 -10.93 -0.17 -2.61
N GLU A 138 -11.71 -1.23 -2.50
CA GLU A 138 -12.04 -1.84 -1.20
C GLU A 138 -10.77 -2.24 -0.44
N LYS A 139 -9.77 -2.83 -1.10
CA LYS A 139 -8.49 -3.18 -0.48
C LYS A 139 -7.71 -1.94 -0.05
N VAL A 140 -7.71 -0.90 -0.88
CA VAL A 140 -7.12 0.40 -0.51
C VAL A 140 -7.79 0.97 0.75
N GLN A 141 -9.13 0.93 0.86
CA GLN A 141 -9.83 1.43 2.04
C GLN A 141 -9.51 0.59 3.30
N VAL A 142 -9.42 -0.73 3.18
CA VAL A 142 -8.98 -1.59 4.29
C VAL A 142 -7.54 -1.24 4.71
N ALA A 143 -6.64 -1.03 3.75
CA ALA A 143 -5.28 -0.61 4.04
C ALA A 143 -5.23 0.72 4.81
N ARG A 144 -5.99 1.71 4.36
CA ARG A 144 -6.09 3.03 5.02
C ARG A 144 -6.56 2.90 6.46
N LEU A 145 -7.65 2.15 6.69
CA LEU A 145 -8.17 1.90 8.03
C LEU A 145 -7.16 1.25 8.97
N PHE A 146 -6.47 0.21 8.49
CA PHE A 146 -5.49 -0.49 9.31
C PHE A 146 -4.26 0.37 9.58
N SER A 147 -3.83 1.18 8.62
CA SER A 147 -2.72 2.11 8.78
C SER A 147 -3.03 3.19 9.82
N MET A 148 -4.26 3.69 9.87
CA MET A 148 -4.69 4.71 10.84
C MET A 148 -4.77 4.21 12.28
N LEU A 149 -4.84 2.89 12.51
CA LEU A 149 -4.93 2.36 13.86
C LEU A 149 -3.71 2.78 14.70
N PRO A 150 -3.92 3.38 15.89
CA PRO A 150 -2.82 3.78 16.75
C PRO A 150 -2.07 2.56 17.30
N ALA A 151 -0.79 2.74 17.63
CA ALA A 151 0.13 1.66 18.00
C ALA A 151 -0.34 0.83 19.21
N ASN A 152 -1.01 1.46 20.18
CA ASN A 152 -1.57 0.74 21.34
C ASN A 152 -2.71 -0.22 20.98
N ILE A 153 -3.35 -0.03 19.82
CA ILE A 153 -4.40 -0.90 19.27
C ILE A 153 -3.81 -1.87 18.24
N ALA A 154 -2.91 -1.36 17.37
CA ALA A 154 -2.27 -2.12 16.29
C ALA A 154 -0.85 -2.60 16.71
N THR A 155 -0.74 -3.29 17.86
CA THR A 155 0.53 -3.92 18.23
C THR A 155 0.90 -5.02 17.22
N PRO A 156 2.19 -5.44 17.11
CA PRO A 156 2.65 -6.35 16.06
C PRO A 156 1.76 -7.59 15.87
N GLU A 157 1.50 -8.37 16.92
CA GLU A 157 0.63 -9.53 16.79
C GLU A 157 -0.84 -9.18 16.47
N LYS A 158 -1.35 -8.07 17.02
CA LYS A 158 -2.77 -7.73 16.80
C LYS A 158 -3.05 -7.33 15.36
N ILE A 159 -2.17 -6.51 14.75
CA ILE A 159 -2.36 -6.12 13.33
C ILE A 159 -2.13 -7.32 12.42
N ALA A 160 -1.12 -8.15 12.68
CA ALA A 160 -0.88 -9.39 11.93
C ALA A 160 -2.09 -10.33 11.97
N LYS A 161 -2.70 -10.55 13.16
CA LYS A 161 -3.92 -11.37 13.31
C LYS A 161 -5.14 -10.78 12.59
N ARG A 162 -5.28 -9.44 12.52
CA ARG A 162 -6.36 -8.80 11.75
C ARG A 162 -6.20 -9.04 10.25
N ILE A 163 -4.99 -8.90 9.72
CA ILE A 163 -4.68 -9.22 8.32
C ILE A 163 -4.92 -10.71 8.07
N GLN A 164 -4.39 -11.59 8.92
CA GLN A 164 -4.57 -13.03 8.83
C GLN A 164 -6.06 -13.43 8.77
N ALA A 165 -6.90 -12.82 9.58
CA ALA A 165 -8.33 -13.09 9.62
C ALA A 165 -9.06 -12.77 8.29
N ILE A 166 -8.55 -11.82 7.49
CA ILE A 166 -9.06 -11.55 6.15
C ILE A 166 -8.68 -12.71 5.22
N PHE A 167 -7.40 -13.09 5.19
CA PHE A 167 -6.91 -14.12 4.28
C PHE A 167 -7.42 -15.53 4.61
N ASN A 168 -7.72 -15.82 5.87
CA ASN A 168 -8.32 -17.11 6.28
C ASN A 168 -9.70 -17.34 5.67
N LYS A 169 -10.36 -16.32 5.14
CA LYS A 169 -11.64 -16.42 4.43
C LYS A 169 -11.48 -16.64 2.94
N VAL A 170 -10.26 -16.55 2.41
CA VAL A 170 -9.99 -16.66 0.98
C VAL A 170 -9.69 -18.13 0.64
N PRO A 171 -10.46 -18.74 -0.28
CA PRO A 171 -10.24 -20.14 -0.66
C PRO A 171 -8.82 -20.39 -1.21
N ARG A 172 -8.25 -21.55 -0.85
CA ARG A 172 -6.92 -22.00 -1.32
C ARG A 172 -5.75 -21.09 -0.88
N VAL A 173 -5.95 -20.29 0.16
CA VAL A 173 -4.91 -19.51 0.80
C VAL A 173 -4.58 -20.15 2.14
N THR A 174 -3.30 -20.32 2.41
CA THR A 174 -2.78 -20.77 3.70
C THR A 174 -2.08 -19.60 4.38
N THR A 175 -2.32 -19.44 5.67
CA THR A 175 -1.66 -18.40 6.47
C THR A 175 -0.94 -19.01 7.66
N ARG A 176 0.24 -18.49 7.98
CA ARG A 176 1.00 -18.86 9.19
C ARG A 176 1.46 -17.61 9.90
N LEU A 177 1.14 -17.50 11.19
CA LEU A 177 1.70 -16.48 12.06
C LEU A 177 2.91 -17.08 12.79
N LEU A 178 4.10 -16.70 12.35
CA LEU A 178 5.35 -17.06 12.99
C LEU A 178 5.52 -16.18 14.23
N THR A 179 5.32 -16.76 15.40
CA THR A 179 5.39 -16.04 16.67
C THR A 179 6.83 -15.72 17.07
N GLU A 180 7.01 -14.85 18.04
CA GLU A 180 8.34 -14.51 18.56
C GLU A 180 9.14 -15.75 19.01
N THR A 181 8.46 -16.77 19.57
CA THR A 181 9.10 -18.04 19.93
C THR A 181 9.66 -18.74 18.68
N TYR A 182 8.88 -18.78 17.59
CA TYR A 182 9.35 -19.33 16.33
C TYR A 182 10.53 -18.53 15.77
N LEU A 183 10.44 -17.19 15.81
CA LEU A 183 11.50 -16.31 15.31
C LEU A 183 12.81 -16.55 16.07
N LYS A 184 12.76 -16.74 17.39
CA LYS A 184 13.92 -17.09 18.22
C LYS A 184 14.53 -18.45 17.84
N GLN A 185 13.69 -19.46 17.70
CA GLN A 185 14.14 -20.82 17.33
C GLN A 185 14.79 -20.90 15.94
N HIS A 186 14.39 -20.01 15.03
CA HIS A 186 14.86 -19.98 13.66
C HIS A 186 15.79 -18.80 13.34
N HIS A 187 16.34 -18.14 14.37
CA HIS A 187 17.38 -17.12 14.26
C HIS A 187 17.01 -15.88 13.42
N PHE A 188 15.76 -15.40 13.48
CA PHE A 188 15.35 -14.11 12.92
C PHE A 188 15.79 -12.97 13.84
N ASN A 189 17.11 -12.86 14.05
CA ASN A 189 17.62 -12.02 15.12
C ASN A 189 17.54 -10.53 14.81
N LEU A 190 17.49 -10.12 13.52
CA LEU A 190 17.32 -8.73 13.17
C LEU A 190 15.90 -8.24 13.52
N ILE A 191 14.86 -9.04 13.26
CA ILE A 191 13.48 -8.73 13.70
C ILE A 191 13.42 -8.66 15.24
N LEU A 192 14.06 -9.63 15.91
CA LEU A 192 14.05 -9.71 17.37
C LEU A 192 14.80 -8.55 18.01
N SER A 193 15.93 -8.12 17.45
CA SER A 193 16.74 -7.02 17.99
C SER A 193 16.02 -5.69 17.92
N VAL A 194 15.33 -5.40 16.79
CA VAL A 194 14.50 -4.20 16.68
C VAL A 194 13.39 -4.18 17.76
N ASN A 195 12.75 -5.33 18.00
CA ASN A 195 11.63 -5.42 18.93
C ASN A 195 12.02 -5.55 20.41
N GLN A 196 13.30 -5.77 20.72
CA GLN A 196 13.69 -6.13 22.10
C GLN A 196 13.44 -5.03 23.13
N GLY A 197 13.32 -3.77 22.68
CA GLY A 197 12.92 -2.64 23.54
C GLY A 197 11.44 -2.62 23.89
N SER A 198 10.58 -3.34 23.17
CA SER A 198 9.14 -3.36 23.38
C SER A 198 8.69 -4.48 24.33
N LYS A 199 7.58 -4.23 25.04
CA LYS A 199 6.85 -5.28 25.77
C LYS A 199 5.95 -6.14 24.87
N ASN A 200 5.60 -5.63 23.66
CA ASN A 200 4.80 -6.33 22.68
C ASN A 200 5.69 -7.31 21.91
N LYS A 201 5.17 -8.49 21.61
CA LYS A 201 5.92 -9.52 20.89
C LYS A 201 5.94 -9.27 19.41
N SER A 202 7.12 -9.41 18.79
CA SER A 202 7.27 -9.43 17.35
C SER A 202 6.67 -10.70 16.74
N CYS A 203 6.32 -10.64 15.47
CA CYS A 203 5.87 -11.80 14.71
C CYS A 203 6.11 -11.59 13.20
N MET A 204 5.96 -12.64 12.42
CA MET A 204 5.95 -12.55 10.96
C MET A 204 4.75 -13.30 10.40
N LEU A 205 3.92 -12.62 9.61
CA LEU A 205 2.79 -13.22 8.92
C LEU A 205 3.22 -13.71 7.55
N VAL A 206 3.01 -14.99 7.29
CA VAL A 206 3.27 -15.62 5.99
C VAL A 206 1.94 -16.03 5.38
N ILE A 207 1.74 -15.66 4.11
CA ILE A 207 0.52 -15.94 3.33
C ILE A 207 0.95 -16.66 2.06
N GLU A 208 0.30 -17.78 1.76
CA GLU A 208 0.64 -18.59 0.61
C GLU A 208 -0.60 -18.96 -0.19
N ARG A 209 -0.59 -18.67 -1.49
CA ARG A 209 -1.44 -19.29 -2.47
C ARG A 209 -0.56 -20.01 -3.48
N LYS A 210 -0.42 -21.31 -3.35
CA LYS A 210 0.32 -22.17 -4.26
C LYS A 210 -0.64 -22.82 -5.26
N THR A 211 -0.25 -22.84 -6.51
CA THR A 211 -1.00 -23.47 -7.61
C THR A 211 -0.29 -24.69 -8.15
N ASN A 212 0.90 -24.49 -8.74
CA ASN A 212 1.72 -25.53 -9.32
C ASN A 212 3.19 -25.07 -9.29
N SER A 213 4.12 -25.98 -9.01
CA SER A 213 5.56 -25.69 -8.96
C SER A 213 6.16 -25.18 -10.28
N LYS A 214 5.52 -25.45 -11.42
CA LYS A 214 5.94 -24.95 -12.74
C LYS A 214 5.48 -23.52 -13.04
N GLN A 215 4.63 -22.94 -12.21
CA GLN A 215 4.11 -21.58 -12.42
C GLN A 215 5.02 -20.56 -11.74
N PRO A 216 5.13 -19.34 -12.31
CA PRO A 216 5.94 -18.29 -11.68
C PRO A 216 5.50 -18.01 -10.25
N THR A 217 6.47 -17.76 -9.39
CA THR A 217 6.27 -17.38 -8.00
C THR A 217 6.56 -15.89 -7.85
N VAL A 218 5.57 -15.16 -7.35
CA VAL A 218 5.71 -13.76 -6.96
C VAL A 218 5.66 -13.68 -5.43
N CYS A 219 6.67 -13.08 -4.84
CA CYS A 219 6.77 -12.85 -3.41
C CYS A 219 6.67 -11.36 -3.10
N VAL A 220 5.79 -11.00 -2.17
CA VAL A 220 5.62 -9.62 -1.67
C VAL A 220 6.02 -9.58 -0.21
N VAL A 221 6.99 -8.73 0.12
CA VAL A 221 7.50 -8.49 1.48
C VAL A 221 7.16 -7.06 1.88
N GLY A 222 6.75 -6.80 3.12
CA GLY A 222 6.38 -5.44 3.51
C GLY A 222 6.82 -5.07 4.92
N LYS A 223 7.40 -3.88 5.09
CA LYS A 223 7.79 -3.32 6.39
C LYS A 223 6.57 -3.13 7.29
N GLY A 224 6.59 -3.71 8.49
CA GLY A 224 5.50 -3.66 9.45
C GLY A 224 5.93 -3.14 10.83
N ILE A 225 6.57 -1.99 10.89
CA ILE A 225 6.89 -1.34 12.17
C ILE A 225 5.63 -0.66 12.70
N THR A 226 5.09 -1.17 13.80
CA THR A 226 3.81 -0.70 14.34
C THR A 226 3.92 0.63 15.07
N PHE A 227 5.10 0.94 15.57
CA PHE A 227 5.53 2.25 16.04
C PHE A 227 7.05 2.34 16.00
N ASP A 228 7.57 3.46 15.53
CA ASP A 228 9.00 3.72 15.50
C ASP A 228 9.36 4.95 16.31
N SER A 229 10.04 4.74 17.44
CA SER A 229 10.60 5.83 18.25
C SER A 229 12.00 6.27 17.81
N GLY A 230 12.62 5.52 16.86
CA GLY A 230 14.02 5.61 16.52
C GLY A 230 14.92 4.76 17.46
N GLY A 231 14.35 4.08 18.44
CA GLY A 231 15.15 3.37 19.45
C GLY A 231 16.04 4.34 20.21
N LEU A 232 17.32 3.98 20.43
CA LEU A 232 18.28 4.87 21.10
C LEU A 232 18.73 6.05 20.22
N ALA A 233 18.51 6.01 18.92
CA ALA A 233 18.60 7.16 18.02
C ALA A 233 17.25 7.90 17.95
N ILE A 234 16.77 8.39 19.11
CA ILE A 234 15.40 8.86 19.31
C ILE A 234 15.00 9.98 18.34
N LYS A 235 13.86 9.78 17.67
CA LYS A 235 13.29 10.77 16.75
C LYS A 235 12.80 12.02 17.47
N PRO A 236 13.03 13.23 16.92
CA PRO A 236 12.34 14.44 17.37
C PRO A 236 10.80 14.26 17.29
N LEU A 237 10.08 14.83 18.27
CA LEU A 237 8.62 14.68 18.40
C LEU A 237 7.86 15.02 17.11
N ARG A 238 8.31 16.02 16.34
CA ARG A 238 7.71 16.43 15.07
C ARG A 238 7.62 15.30 14.03
N TYR A 239 8.57 14.36 14.05
CA TYR A 239 8.58 13.16 13.19
C TYR A 239 7.94 11.96 13.89
N MET A 240 8.17 11.80 15.20
CA MET A 240 7.69 10.65 15.96
C MET A 240 6.16 10.53 16.02
N LYS A 241 5.43 11.66 16.01
CA LYS A 241 3.95 11.66 16.14
C LYS A 241 3.23 10.85 15.05
N ASP A 242 3.82 10.75 13.85
CA ASP A 242 3.25 10.06 12.70
C ASP A 242 3.82 8.64 12.51
N MET A 243 4.71 8.18 13.38
CA MET A 243 5.36 6.86 13.30
C MET A 243 4.42 5.67 13.56
N LYS A 244 3.15 5.91 13.89
CA LYS A 244 2.09 4.89 13.79
C LYS A 244 1.85 4.41 12.36
N TYR A 245 2.28 5.18 11.35
CA TYR A 245 2.12 4.86 9.93
C TYR A 245 3.25 3.99 9.38
N ASP A 246 4.29 3.75 10.14
CA ASP A 246 5.49 2.99 9.72
C ASP A 246 5.26 1.49 9.48
N LYS A 247 4.00 1.07 9.53
CA LYS A 247 3.49 -0.26 9.15
C LYS A 247 2.80 -0.30 7.79
N ILE A 248 2.76 0.84 7.06
CA ILE A 248 2.04 0.95 5.79
C ILE A 248 2.58 -0.05 4.76
N GLY A 249 3.89 -0.26 4.70
CA GLY A 249 4.49 -1.22 3.77
C GLY A 249 3.90 -2.62 3.87
N ALA A 250 3.82 -3.19 5.08
CA ALA A 250 3.22 -4.51 5.29
C ALA A 250 1.72 -4.54 4.96
N ILE A 251 0.99 -3.48 5.30
CA ILE A 251 -0.45 -3.40 5.06
C ILE A 251 -0.73 -3.24 3.57
N SER A 252 -0.04 -2.33 2.87
CA SER A 252 -0.17 -2.11 1.42
C SER A 252 0.21 -3.38 0.64
N GLY A 253 1.35 -3.99 0.99
CA GLY A 253 1.78 -5.26 0.37
C GLY A 253 0.77 -6.39 0.56
N ALA A 254 0.20 -6.53 1.76
CA ALA A 254 -0.83 -7.54 2.03
C ALA A 254 -2.12 -7.28 1.24
N MET A 255 -2.58 -6.03 1.14
CA MET A 255 -3.80 -5.70 0.41
C MET A 255 -3.62 -5.81 -1.11
N ALA A 256 -2.44 -5.47 -1.64
CA ALA A 256 -2.08 -5.74 -3.04
C ALA A 256 -2.09 -7.26 -3.34
N LEU A 257 -1.48 -8.05 -2.47
CA LEU A 257 -1.48 -9.51 -2.57
C LEU A 257 -2.90 -10.10 -2.55
N LEU A 258 -3.77 -9.59 -1.67
CA LEU A 258 -5.18 -10.02 -1.62
C LEU A 258 -5.89 -9.79 -2.94
N HIS A 259 -5.72 -8.61 -3.52
CA HIS A 259 -6.31 -8.30 -4.82
C HIS A 259 -5.76 -9.20 -5.94
N LEU A 260 -4.45 -9.41 -5.99
CA LEU A 260 -3.80 -10.32 -6.95
C LEU A 260 -4.33 -11.76 -6.82
N ILE A 261 -4.63 -12.22 -5.60
CA ILE A 261 -5.22 -13.55 -5.37
C ILE A 261 -6.64 -13.64 -5.97
N GLU A 262 -7.41 -12.58 -5.93
CA GLU A 262 -8.79 -12.54 -6.44
C GLU A 262 -8.87 -12.35 -7.96
N LEU A 263 -7.84 -11.75 -8.58
CA LEU A 263 -7.81 -11.47 -10.01
C LEU A 263 -7.77 -12.76 -10.86
N LYS A 264 -8.54 -12.76 -11.95
CA LYS A 264 -8.57 -13.89 -12.91
C LYS A 264 -7.26 -14.01 -13.70
N SER A 265 -6.64 -12.88 -14.06
CA SER A 265 -5.39 -12.80 -14.84
C SER A 265 -4.20 -13.46 -14.14
N THR A 266 -4.19 -13.43 -12.81
CA THR A 266 -3.10 -13.95 -11.95
C THR A 266 -3.41 -15.28 -11.26
N LYS A 267 -4.52 -15.93 -11.60
CA LYS A 267 -4.95 -17.21 -10.97
C LYS A 267 -3.92 -18.33 -11.07
N HIS A 268 -3.09 -18.31 -12.09
CA HIS A 268 -2.07 -19.35 -12.33
C HIS A 268 -0.82 -19.16 -11.49
N LEU A 269 -0.53 -17.97 -10.97
CA LEU A 269 0.69 -17.65 -10.23
C LEU A 269 0.73 -18.33 -8.86
N ASN A 270 1.91 -18.63 -8.36
CA ASN A 270 2.16 -18.81 -6.95
C ASN A 270 2.34 -17.41 -6.33
N LEU A 271 1.55 -17.08 -5.33
CA LEU A 271 1.56 -15.78 -4.68
C LEU A 271 1.90 -15.95 -3.19
N ILE A 272 2.97 -15.32 -2.76
CA ILE A 272 3.52 -15.42 -1.42
C ILE A 272 3.57 -14.03 -0.79
N GLY A 273 3.13 -13.89 0.46
CA GLY A 273 3.31 -12.67 1.26
C GLY A 273 4.11 -12.98 2.50
N ILE A 274 5.07 -12.11 2.84
CA ILE A 274 5.90 -12.22 4.04
C ILE A 274 5.94 -10.86 4.71
N PHE A 275 5.30 -10.74 5.87
CA PHE A 275 5.10 -9.46 6.55
C PHE A 275 5.63 -9.54 7.98
N PRO A 276 6.89 -9.09 8.25
CA PRO A 276 7.43 -8.96 9.58
C PRO A 276 6.75 -7.80 10.32
N PHE A 277 6.42 -7.99 11.59
CA PHE A 277 5.87 -6.97 12.47
C PHE A 277 6.70 -6.85 13.74
N ALA A 278 7.16 -5.64 14.01
CA ALA A 278 7.93 -5.28 15.21
C ALA A 278 7.54 -3.88 15.69
N GLU A 279 8.03 -3.50 16.87
CA GLU A 279 7.83 -2.18 17.46
C GLU A 279 9.19 -1.68 18.00
N ASN A 280 9.68 -0.56 17.47
CA ASN A 280 10.97 0.01 17.86
C ASN A 280 10.79 1.00 19.01
N LEU A 281 11.10 0.55 20.24
CA LEU A 281 10.91 1.34 21.45
C LEU A 281 12.17 1.39 22.32
N ILE A 282 12.22 2.39 23.19
CA ILE A 282 13.29 2.61 24.15
C ILE A 282 13.01 1.86 25.45
N SER A 283 13.98 1.05 25.88
CA SER A 283 14.04 0.43 27.20
C SER A 283 15.49 0.05 27.54
N SER A 284 15.70 -0.52 28.72
CA SER A 284 17.02 -1.07 29.09
C SER A 284 17.50 -2.23 28.20
N LYS A 285 16.63 -2.74 27.33
CA LYS A 285 16.93 -3.85 26.42
C LYS A 285 17.08 -3.41 24.97
N SER A 286 16.87 -2.14 24.65
CA SER A 286 16.94 -1.64 23.27
C SER A 286 18.32 -1.88 22.68
N ILE A 287 18.33 -2.16 21.36
CA ILE A 287 19.56 -2.28 20.58
C ILE A 287 20.37 -0.98 20.64
N ARG A 288 21.68 -1.09 20.73
CA ARG A 288 22.60 0.03 20.86
C ARG A 288 23.37 0.26 19.57
N PRO A 289 23.73 1.47 19.23
CA PRO A 289 24.74 1.72 18.20
C PRO A 289 26.02 0.92 18.49
N GLY A 290 26.52 0.20 17.46
CA GLY A 290 27.68 -0.69 17.57
C GLY A 290 27.38 -2.14 17.93
N ASP A 291 26.12 -2.49 18.28
CA ASP A 291 25.75 -3.90 18.47
C ASP A 291 25.84 -4.66 17.14
N VAL A 292 26.43 -5.87 17.18
CA VAL A 292 26.56 -6.76 16.00
C VAL A 292 25.57 -7.90 16.12
N ILE A 293 24.70 -8.02 15.13
CA ILE A 293 23.62 -9.00 15.10
C ILE A 293 23.80 -9.96 13.91
N LYS A 294 23.68 -11.26 14.15
CA LYS A 294 23.68 -12.27 13.08
C LYS A 294 22.26 -12.42 12.52
N SER A 295 22.09 -12.12 11.24
CA SER A 295 20.80 -12.24 10.52
C SER A 295 20.36 -13.70 10.33
N HIS A 296 19.10 -13.89 9.92
CA HIS A 296 18.59 -15.20 9.50
C HIS A 296 19.36 -15.82 8.32
N LEU A 297 19.88 -14.99 7.40
CA LEU A 297 20.73 -15.45 6.30
C LEU A 297 22.13 -15.91 6.76
N GLY A 298 22.52 -15.55 7.99
CA GLY A 298 23.82 -15.89 8.54
C GLY A 298 24.85 -14.76 8.46
N LYS A 299 24.61 -13.69 7.70
CA LYS A 299 25.45 -12.48 7.67
C LYS A 299 25.35 -11.74 8.99
N THR A 300 26.48 -11.20 9.43
CA THR A 300 26.54 -10.30 10.60
C THR A 300 26.31 -8.86 10.17
N VAL A 301 25.55 -8.12 10.99
CA VAL A 301 25.20 -6.73 10.73
C VAL A 301 25.57 -5.90 11.96
N GLU A 302 26.41 -4.90 11.78
CA GLU A 302 26.63 -3.85 12.76
C GLU A 302 25.48 -2.85 12.67
N VAL A 303 24.81 -2.60 13.79
CA VAL A 303 23.75 -1.60 13.89
C VAL A 303 24.38 -0.27 14.31
N SER A 304 24.77 0.56 13.34
CA SER A 304 25.25 1.92 13.62
C SER A 304 24.11 2.85 14.02
N ASN A 305 22.94 2.66 13.40
CA ASN A 305 21.76 3.48 13.61
C ASN A 305 20.54 2.64 13.97
N PRO A 306 20.06 2.64 15.22
CA PRO A 306 18.81 1.98 15.62
C PRO A 306 17.55 2.55 14.95
N ASP A 307 17.60 3.74 14.37
CA ASP A 307 16.49 4.38 13.61
C ASP A 307 16.44 3.91 12.14
N ALA A 308 17.38 3.06 11.73
CA ALA A 308 17.38 2.33 10.47
C ALA A 308 16.90 0.87 10.69
N GLU A 309 15.82 0.69 11.42
CA GLU A 309 15.24 -0.57 11.89
C GLU A 309 14.45 -1.30 10.80
N GLY A 310 13.83 -0.53 9.91
CA GLY A 310 12.98 -1.07 8.83
C GLY A 310 13.75 -2.01 7.92
N ARG A 311 14.95 -1.64 7.51
CA ARG A 311 15.83 -2.48 6.69
C ARG A 311 16.28 -3.75 7.43
N LEU A 312 16.39 -3.71 8.75
CA LEU A 312 16.75 -4.89 9.56
C LEU A 312 15.65 -5.94 9.53
N ILE A 313 14.40 -5.55 9.80
CA ILE A 313 13.27 -6.51 9.76
C ILE A 313 13.01 -7.04 8.35
N LEU A 314 13.20 -6.19 7.33
CA LEU A 314 13.08 -6.60 5.93
C LEU A 314 14.18 -7.60 5.54
N ALA A 315 15.41 -7.41 5.98
CA ALA A 315 16.53 -8.32 5.68
C ALA A 315 16.23 -9.76 6.12
N ASP A 316 15.73 -9.98 7.34
CA ASP A 316 15.32 -11.30 7.79
C ASP A 316 14.13 -11.87 7.00
N ALA A 317 13.16 -11.03 6.64
CA ALA A 317 12.01 -11.44 5.84
C ALA A 317 12.38 -11.78 4.38
N LEU A 318 13.28 -10.99 3.77
CA LEU A 318 13.81 -11.25 2.43
C LEU A 318 14.64 -12.55 2.41
N SER A 319 15.46 -12.77 3.43
CA SER A 319 16.21 -14.04 3.54
C SER A 319 15.27 -15.25 3.68
N TYR A 320 14.13 -15.09 4.35
CA TYR A 320 13.12 -16.17 4.42
C TYR A 320 12.42 -16.42 3.08
N ALA A 321 12.39 -15.45 2.18
CA ALA A 321 11.83 -15.62 0.85
C ALA A 321 12.64 -16.58 -0.03
N HIS A 322 13.94 -16.83 0.26
CA HIS A 322 14.79 -17.74 -0.50
C HIS A 322 14.17 -19.13 -0.69
N LYS A 323 13.49 -19.65 0.31
CA LYS A 323 12.86 -20.99 0.26
C LYS A 323 11.71 -21.11 -0.75
N TYR A 324 11.22 -19.99 -1.28
CA TYR A 324 10.16 -19.99 -2.28
C TYR A 324 10.68 -19.83 -3.70
N GLU A 325 11.97 -19.57 -3.87
CA GLU A 325 12.62 -19.37 -5.17
C GLU A 325 11.80 -18.45 -6.07
N PRO A 326 11.51 -17.20 -5.61
CA PRO A 326 10.62 -16.32 -6.34
C PRO A 326 11.23 -15.88 -7.68
N ASN A 327 10.41 -15.89 -8.74
CA ASN A 327 10.79 -15.30 -10.02
C ASN A 327 10.75 -13.76 -9.94
N LEU A 328 9.83 -13.22 -9.12
CA LEU A 328 9.75 -11.79 -8.81
C LEU A 328 9.58 -11.61 -7.31
N LEU A 329 10.50 -10.89 -6.71
CA LEU A 329 10.47 -10.48 -5.33
C LEU A 329 10.24 -8.97 -5.26
N ILE A 330 9.15 -8.57 -4.62
CA ILE A 330 8.81 -7.16 -4.41
C ILE A 330 8.86 -6.90 -2.91
N ASP A 331 9.61 -5.92 -2.48
CA ASP A 331 9.47 -5.40 -1.13
C ASP A 331 9.00 -3.96 -1.13
N ILE A 332 8.26 -3.58 -0.09
CA ILE A 332 7.61 -2.28 0.03
C ILE A 332 7.70 -1.78 1.47
N ALA A 333 8.13 -0.55 1.64
CA ALA A 333 8.39 0.04 2.94
C ALA A 333 8.22 1.55 2.94
N THR A 334 7.87 2.14 4.09
CA THR A 334 8.14 3.51 4.49
C THR A 334 9.53 3.51 5.09
N LEU A 335 10.57 3.49 4.23
CA LEU A 335 11.88 3.07 4.69
C LEU A 335 12.75 4.24 5.13
N THR A 336 12.77 5.33 4.35
CA THR A 336 13.71 6.42 4.59
C THR A 336 13.06 7.79 4.57
N GLY A 337 13.55 8.69 5.42
CA GLY A 337 13.08 10.08 5.44
C GLY A 337 13.49 10.89 4.21
N HIS A 338 14.60 10.53 3.55
CA HIS A 338 15.06 11.18 2.33
C HIS A 338 14.13 10.96 1.15
N ALA A 339 13.41 9.83 1.11
CA ALA A 339 12.42 9.55 0.08
C ALA A 339 11.36 10.66 -0.01
N GLU A 340 10.90 11.18 1.11
CA GLU A 340 9.93 12.28 1.15
C GLU A 340 10.54 13.62 0.66
N SER A 341 11.78 13.90 1.05
CA SER A 341 12.44 15.17 0.75
C SER A 341 12.73 15.38 -0.73
N ILE A 342 13.05 14.31 -1.48
CA ILE A 342 13.47 14.38 -2.88
C ILE A 342 12.34 14.04 -3.84
N SER A 343 11.36 13.22 -3.42
CA SER A 343 10.27 12.78 -4.31
C SER A 343 9.26 13.86 -4.67
N CYS A 344 9.26 15.00 -3.99
CA CYS A 344 8.29 16.07 -4.15
C CYS A 344 6.84 15.51 -4.02
N TRP A 345 6.10 15.44 -5.13
CA TRP A 345 4.73 14.92 -5.18
C TRP A 345 4.63 13.45 -5.63
N HIS A 346 5.77 12.80 -5.90
CA HIS A 346 5.82 11.40 -6.34
C HIS A 346 5.63 10.46 -5.15
N LYS A 347 5.16 9.23 -5.44
CA LYS A 347 4.80 8.26 -4.38
C LYS A 347 5.99 7.51 -3.79
N GLY A 348 7.20 7.85 -4.19
CA GLY A 348 8.44 7.34 -3.62
C GLY A 348 9.50 7.02 -4.65
N TYR A 349 10.43 6.21 -4.21
CA TYR A 349 11.53 5.69 -5.01
C TYR A 349 11.39 4.22 -5.25
N TYR A 350 12.05 3.74 -6.29
CA TYR A 350 12.18 2.31 -6.48
C TYR A 350 13.58 1.92 -7.00
N TYR A 351 14.01 0.75 -6.58
CA TYR A 351 15.11 0.00 -7.17
C TYR A 351 14.56 -1.21 -7.89
N ALA A 352 15.04 -1.47 -9.09
CA ALA A 352 14.62 -2.63 -9.85
C ALA A 352 15.80 -3.25 -10.58
N VAL A 353 15.95 -4.54 -10.46
CA VAL A 353 16.88 -5.37 -11.22
C VAL A 353 16.12 -6.60 -11.71
N PRO A 354 16.29 -6.99 -12.97
CA PRO A 354 17.14 -6.38 -14.01
C PRO A 354 16.54 -5.13 -14.66
N GLU A 355 17.23 -4.52 -15.61
CA GLU A 355 16.86 -3.25 -16.26
C GLU A 355 15.49 -3.28 -16.97
N ASN A 356 15.08 -4.44 -17.50
CA ASN A 356 13.75 -4.60 -18.08
C ASN A 356 12.63 -4.44 -17.01
N LEU A 357 12.85 -4.89 -15.78
CA LEU A 357 11.92 -4.68 -14.67
C LEU A 357 11.82 -3.19 -14.31
N LYS A 358 12.94 -2.45 -14.37
CA LYS A 358 12.95 -1.01 -14.14
C LYS A 358 12.06 -0.27 -15.15
N ARG A 359 12.22 -0.54 -16.45
CA ARG A 359 11.40 0.05 -17.52
C ARG A 359 9.91 -0.32 -17.40
N LEU A 360 9.65 -1.57 -17.03
CA LEU A 360 8.29 -2.04 -16.78
C LEU A 360 7.67 -1.31 -15.59
N THR A 361 8.40 -1.15 -14.49
CA THR A 361 7.94 -0.43 -13.30
C THR A 361 7.62 1.02 -13.63
N GLU A 362 8.50 1.73 -14.35
CA GLU A 362 8.25 3.10 -14.79
C GLU A 362 6.97 3.21 -15.62
N THR A 363 6.80 2.32 -16.60
CA THR A 363 5.60 2.30 -17.45
C THR A 363 4.34 1.99 -16.63
N ALA A 364 4.39 1.00 -15.75
CA ALA A 364 3.26 0.58 -14.94
C ALA A 364 2.81 1.69 -13.98
N THR A 365 3.74 2.32 -13.27
CA THR A 365 3.43 3.38 -12.30
C THR A 365 2.94 4.66 -12.98
N ASN A 366 3.47 5.01 -14.16
CA ASN A 366 2.97 6.11 -14.96
C ASN A 366 1.52 5.86 -15.44
N ASN A 367 1.21 4.65 -15.88
CA ASN A 367 -0.13 4.30 -16.38
C ASN A 367 -1.25 4.38 -15.34
N ILE A 368 -0.91 4.28 -14.07
CA ILE A 368 -1.87 4.34 -12.96
C ILE A 368 -1.80 5.64 -12.16
N GLY A 369 -0.91 6.59 -12.55
CA GLY A 369 -0.74 7.85 -11.85
C GLY A 369 -0.03 7.76 -10.49
N GLU A 370 0.59 6.62 -10.15
CA GLU A 370 1.46 6.46 -8.96
C GLU A 370 2.94 6.58 -9.34
N ARG A 371 3.32 7.70 -9.94
CA ARG A 371 4.69 7.91 -10.39
C ARG A 371 5.68 7.75 -9.24
N MET A 372 6.77 7.04 -9.53
CA MET A 372 7.90 6.81 -8.64
C MET A 372 9.20 7.13 -9.37
N ILE A 373 10.25 7.46 -8.64
CA ILE A 373 11.55 7.84 -9.19
C ILE A 373 12.48 6.62 -9.16
N PRO A 374 13.06 6.21 -10.29
CA PRO A 374 14.06 5.14 -10.31
C PRO A 374 15.37 5.60 -9.67
N MET A 375 15.90 4.81 -8.75
CA MET A 375 17.20 5.07 -8.14
C MET A 375 18.31 4.31 -8.86
N PRO A 376 19.55 4.84 -8.89
CA PRO A 376 20.69 4.15 -9.45
C PRO A 376 21.03 2.90 -8.62
N THR A 377 21.44 1.85 -9.31
CA THR A 377 21.83 0.56 -8.69
C THR A 377 23.31 0.26 -8.90
N TRP A 378 24.16 1.27 -8.86
CA TRP A 378 25.60 1.13 -9.12
C TRP A 378 26.30 0.36 -8.00
N ASP A 379 27.06 -0.66 -8.38
CA ASP A 379 27.70 -1.58 -7.42
C ASP A 379 28.80 -0.92 -6.59
N GLU A 380 29.42 0.16 -7.08
CA GLU A 380 30.40 0.94 -6.34
C GLU A 380 29.86 1.56 -5.05
N TYR A 381 28.58 1.82 -4.97
CA TYR A 381 27.95 2.30 -3.73
C TYR A 381 27.90 1.26 -2.62
N ARG A 382 28.19 0.00 -2.92
CA ARG A 382 28.26 -1.06 -1.91
C ARG A 382 29.35 -0.84 -0.86
N GLU A 383 30.39 -0.06 -1.19
CA GLU A 383 31.48 0.26 -0.26
C GLU A 383 30.98 0.97 1.01
N VAL A 384 29.86 1.73 0.92
CA VAL A 384 29.29 2.42 2.09
C VAL A 384 28.71 1.48 3.14
N LEU A 385 28.49 0.20 2.80
CA LEU A 385 27.96 -0.83 3.72
C LEU A 385 29.06 -1.61 4.45
N GLN A 386 30.32 -1.26 4.29
CA GLN A 386 31.43 -1.95 4.96
C GLN A 386 31.45 -1.65 6.46
N SER A 387 31.64 -2.68 7.27
CA SER A 387 31.85 -2.56 8.71
C SER A 387 33.23 -3.12 9.08
N PRO A 388 33.96 -2.53 10.03
CA PRO A 388 35.21 -3.09 10.52
C PRO A 388 35.02 -4.33 11.41
N VAL A 389 33.80 -4.61 11.89
CA VAL A 389 33.49 -5.63 12.88
C VAL A 389 32.41 -6.62 12.46
N ALA A 390 31.76 -6.40 11.32
CA ALA A 390 30.71 -7.24 10.79
C ALA A 390 30.79 -7.37 9.24
N ASP A 391 29.96 -8.21 8.64
CA ASP A 391 29.88 -8.33 7.18
C ASP A 391 29.27 -7.08 6.55
N LEU A 392 28.37 -6.41 7.27
CA LEU A 392 27.62 -5.23 6.81
C LEU A 392 27.39 -4.25 7.97
N ILE A 393 27.23 -2.96 7.63
CA ILE A 393 26.68 -1.94 8.51
C ILE A 393 25.24 -1.61 8.06
N ASN A 394 24.31 -1.36 8.99
CA ASN A 394 22.93 -1.12 8.61
C ASN A 394 22.68 0.27 8.05
N ASP A 395 23.50 1.24 8.40
CA ASP A 395 23.36 2.63 7.95
C ASP A 395 24.72 3.30 7.82
N SER A 396 24.84 4.28 6.92
CA SER A 396 26.10 4.96 6.60
C SER A 396 25.86 6.45 6.36
N ASP A 397 26.74 7.27 6.91
CA ASP A 397 26.70 8.73 6.73
C ASP A 397 27.31 9.20 5.38
N VAL A 398 27.74 8.26 4.52
CA VAL A 398 28.51 8.59 3.30
C VAL A 398 27.61 8.90 2.10
N CYS A 399 26.44 8.29 2.00
CA CYS A 399 25.51 8.53 0.90
C CYS A 399 24.07 8.73 1.42
N ASP A 400 23.15 9.04 0.50
CA ASP A 400 21.76 9.18 0.88
C ASP A 400 21.21 7.88 1.46
N ASP A 401 20.31 8.04 2.40
CA ASP A 401 19.74 6.96 3.18
C ASP A 401 18.94 5.96 2.31
N SER A 402 18.24 6.44 1.26
CA SER A 402 17.44 5.57 0.38
C SER A 402 18.32 4.65 -0.46
N THR A 403 19.47 5.15 -0.97
CA THR A 403 20.41 4.33 -1.73
C THR A 403 21.09 3.31 -0.84
N SER A 404 21.58 3.70 0.34
CA SER A 404 22.21 2.78 1.29
C SER A 404 21.24 1.70 1.78
N ALA A 405 19.98 2.06 2.04
CA ALA A 405 18.96 1.12 2.45
C ALA A 405 18.67 0.06 1.38
N ALA A 406 18.47 0.49 0.12
CA ALA A 406 18.22 -0.46 -0.96
C ALA A 406 19.41 -1.40 -1.21
N LEU A 407 20.65 -0.88 -1.18
CA LEU A 407 21.85 -1.70 -1.33
C LEU A 407 22.02 -2.68 -0.16
N PHE A 408 21.70 -2.26 1.06
CA PHE A 408 21.67 -3.15 2.21
C PHE A 408 20.66 -4.31 2.00
N LEU A 409 19.45 -4.02 1.55
CA LEU A 409 18.42 -5.04 1.27
C LEU A 409 18.85 -5.98 0.14
N LYS A 410 19.55 -5.47 -0.89
CA LYS A 410 20.09 -6.26 -2.01
C LYS A 410 20.98 -7.41 -1.54
N GLU A 411 21.66 -7.27 -0.39
CA GLU A 411 22.51 -8.32 0.20
C GLU A 411 21.72 -9.53 0.74
N PHE A 412 20.39 -9.43 0.86
CA PHE A 412 19.50 -10.44 1.45
C PHE A 412 18.51 -11.06 0.45
N ILE A 413 18.54 -10.65 -0.82
CA ILE A 413 17.64 -11.19 -1.83
C ILE A 413 18.20 -12.49 -2.45
N PRO A 414 17.33 -13.40 -2.95
CA PRO A 414 17.79 -14.57 -3.73
C PRO A 414 18.49 -14.15 -5.03
N LYS A 415 19.61 -14.79 -5.37
CA LYS A 415 20.45 -14.37 -6.51
C LYS A 415 19.75 -14.39 -7.87
N ASP A 416 18.82 -15.33 -8.07
CA ASP A 416 18.16 -15.56 -9.36
C ASP A 416 16.76 -14.93 -9.44
N SER A 417 16.41 -14.06 -8.49
CA SER A 417 15.12 -13.38 -8.47
C SER A 417 15.22 -12.01 -9.14
N ASP A 418 14.28 -11.70 -10.01
CA ASP A 418 13.98 -10.30 -10.32
C ASP A 418 13.55 -9.59 -9.03
N TRP A 419 14.11 -8.43 -8.76
CA TRP A 419 13.84 -7.71 -7.51
C TRP A 419 13.39 -6.28 -7.75
N LEU A 420 12.33 -5.92 -7.03
CA LEU A 420 11.81 -4.56 -6.96
C LEU A 420 11.68 -4.14 -5.50
N HIS A 421 12.41 -3.11 -5.11
CA HIS A 421 12.24 -2.42 -3.84
C HIS A 421 11.46 -1.13 -4.06
N ILE A 422 10.43 -0.89 -3.25
CA ILE A 422 9.62 0.34 -3.24
C ILE A 422 9.79 1.03 -1.89
N ASP A 423 10.46 2.18 -1.90
CA ASP A 423 10.55 3.09 -0.75
C ASP A 423 9.46 4.16 -0.88
N LEU A 424 8.41 4.02 -0.09
CA LEU A 424 7.23 4.87 -0.14
C LEU A 424 7.52 6.26 0.41
N ALA A 425 7.07 7.26 -0.31
CA ALA A 425 6.97 8.63 0.16
C ALA A 425 5.55 9.17 -0.11
N HIS A 426 5.17 10.23 0.56
CA HIS A 426 3.84 10.83 0.41
C HIS A 426 2.70 9.80 0.44
N GLU A 427 2.84 8.80 1.34
CA GLU A 427 1.85 7.74 1.58
C GLU A 427 0.61 8.26 2.33
N GLN A 428 0.59 9.56 2.67
CA GLN A 428 -0.49 10.24 3.36
C GLN A 428 -0.91 11.50 2.57
N ASP A 429 -2.21 11.79 2.61
CA ASP A 429 -2.78 13.05 2.15
C ASP A 429 -3.50 13.67 3.35
N ASN A 430 -3.06 14.86 3.82
CA ASN A 430 -3.61 15.51 5.01
C ASN A 430 -3.66 14.60 6.25
N HIS A 431 -2.58 13.91 6.56
CA HIS A 431 -2.47 12.93 7.66
C HIS A 431 -3.39 11.70 7.54
N ILE A 432 -3.90 11.42 6.36
CA ILE A 432 -4.72 10.24 6.05
C ILE A 432 -3.96 9.37 5.06
N PRO A 433 -3.70 8.07 5.37
CA PRO A 433 -3.05 7.17 4.43
C PRO A 433 -3.81 7.10 3.11
N ASN A 434 -3.09 7.12 1.99
CA ASN A 434 -3.69 7.12 0.65
C ASN A 434 -3.64 5.77 -0.06
N GLY A 435 -3.00 4.75 0.54
CA GLY A 435 -2.86 3.42 -0.02
C GLY A 435 -1.81 3.32 -1.13
N ALA A 436 -0.80 4.21 -1.10
CA ALA A 436 0.32 4.17 -2.03
C ALA A 436 0.95 2.77 -2.13
N GLY A 437 1.42 2.43 -3.33
CA GLY A 437 2.07 1.17 -3.64
C GLY A 437 1.14 0.00 -3.94
N ILE A 438 -0.11 0.00 -3.46
CA ILE A 438 -1.07 -1.11 -3.71
C ILE A 438 -1.31 -1.25 -5.21
N ARG A 439 -1.68 -0.16 -5.88
CA ARG A 439 -1.96 -0.15 -7.32
C ARG A 439 -0.72 -0.47 -8.13
N SER A 440 0.43 0.06 -7.70
CA SER A 440 1.72 -0.17 -8.35
C SER A 440 2.08 -1.65 -8.37
N ILE A 441 2.03 -2.33 -7.22
CA ILE A 441 2.31 -3.78 -7.14
C ILE A 441 1.36 -4.57 -8.04
N ILE A 442 0.06 -4.27 -8.01
CA ILE A 442 -0.94 -4.96 -8.82
C ILE A 442 -0.63 -4.80 -10.31
N GLU A 443 -0.39 -3.56 -10.76
CA GLU A 443 -0.13 -3.26 -12.17
C GLU A 443 1.17 -3.90 -12.67
N ILE A 444 2.24 -3.83 -11.89
CA ILE A 444 3.54 -4.44 -12.21
C ILE A 444 3.40 -5.96 -12.38
N VAL A 445 2.73 -6.64 -11.44
CA VAL A 445 2.53 -8.09 -11.52
C VAL A 445 1.61 -8.47 -12.68
N GLU A 446 0.55 -7.69 -12.97
CA GLU A 446 -0.32 -7.95 -14.11
C GLU A 446 0.40 -7.73 -15.45
N GLN A 447 1.26 -6.72 -15.58
CA GLN A 447 2.02 -6.49 -16.80
C GLN A 447 3.11 -7.55 -17.00
N THR A 448 3.73 -8.04 -15.92
CA THR A 448 4.78 -9.06 -15.98
C THR A 448 4.23 -10.44 -16.30
N TYR A 449 3.17 -10.85 -15.61
CA TYR A 449 2.69 -12.24 -15.63
C TYR A 449 1.21 -12.40 -15.94
N GLY A 450 0.44 -11.33 -16.03
CA GLY A 450 -1.00 -11.41 -16.25
C GLY A 450 -1.33 -12.05 -17.61
N LYS A 451 -2.12 -13.13 -17.62
CA LYS A 451 -2.61 -13.71 -18.88
C LYS A 451 -3.66 -12.80 -19.48
N LYS A 452 -3.37 -12.29 -20.69
CA LYS A 452 -4.38 -11.64 -21.52
C LYS A 452 -5.45 -12.68 -21.90
N LYS A 453 -6.71 -12.31 -21.77
CA LYS A 453 -7.84 -13.14 -22.23
C LYS A 453 -7.94 -13.09 -23.75
#